data_64f206f4f6e2e03aa8f2fb5af269ea23
#
_entry.id   64f206f4f6e2e03aa8f2fb5af269ea23
#
_cell.length_a   1.000
_cell.length_b   1.000
_cell.length_c   1.000
_cell.angle_alpha   90.00
_cell.angle_beta   90.00
_cell.angle_gamma   90.00
#
_symmetry.space_group_name_H-M   'P 1'
#
loop_
_entity.id
_entity.type
_entity.pdbx_description
1 polymer ?
#
loop_
_entity_poly.entity_id
_entity_poly.type
_entity_poly.pdbx_seq_one_letter_code
_entity_poly.pdbx_strand_id
1 'polypeptide(L)'
;RVYEDALRIIEEEYDCARIRTLHKFIVSVEEKGGRYRGAMEVLLEDFDRWVNNVYKYQNEIRKIKRDITIGIVISMLLALLTTVMCNMLNMFAKEPLSITSTAAYQGISVLFVLLCIVFYTFTRKHYGFDWIGKSRKDNQIINDYNSVFKSKARQVTLRMVPIWAGMCAVVVLLVVMKLWIPALCLAGVMIVLMSTPFTQKKTAVKRVKNGLYCGFTEWLRDLAVNLENKPLLSAVEDTYDDCPVIMKEPLEKFIYDIELNPSDIKPYYEFLSEFNVMDIQSAVRMLYSIGDLDKDSMNQTINALVRRNYELSDKAENARYMDSTSMMRFSEYVPTFFVAFKMAVDMMLVVNMYL
;
A
#
# COMPACT_ATOMS: atom_id res chain seq x y z
N ARG A 1 32.02 19.37 6.92
CA ARG A 1 32.27 18.85 5.52
C ARG A 1 32.62 17.37 5.53
N VAL A 2 33.60 16.87 6.30
CA VAL A 2 33.98 15.43 6.31
C VAL A 2 32.82 14.54 6.80
N TYR A 3 32.11 14.98 7.83
CA TYR A 3 30.92 14.26 8.33
C TYR A 3 29.75 14.31 7.32
N GLU A 4 29.50 15.45 6.70
CA GLU A 4 28.47 15.60 5.66
C GLU A 4 28.67 14.64 4.48
N ASP A 5 29.91 14.53 3.98
CA ASP A 5 30.22 13.64 2.87
C ASP A 5 30.04 12.15 3.27
N ALA A 6 30.42 11.78 4.49
CA ALA A 6 30.21 10.42 5.01
C ALA A 6 28.73 10.09 5.21
N LEU A 7 27.93 11.04 5.73
CA LEU A 7 26.51 10.90 5.94
C LEU A 7 25.76 10.80 4.59
N ARG A 8 26.21 11.55 3.57
CA ARG A 8 25.63 11.49 2.22
C ARG A 8 25.81 10.13 1.56
N ILE A 9 26.94 9.46 1.75
CA ILE A 9 27.16 8.09 1.25
C ILE A 9 26.13 7.12 1.86
N ILE A 10 25.83 7.27 3.15
CA ILE A 10 24.82 6.44 3.82
C ILE A 10 23.42 6.73 3.28
N GLU A 11 23.10 8.00 3.00
CA GLU A 11 21.83 8.40 2.42
C GLU A 11 21.63 7.88 0.99
N GLU A 12 22.68 7.84 0.18
CA GLU A 12 22.63 7.28 -1.18
C GLU A 12 22.40 5.77 -1.17
N GLU A 13 22.96 5.05 -0.20
CA GLU A 13 22.78 3.59 -0.05
C GLU A 13 21.42 3.26 0.60
N TYR A 14 21.04 4.00 1.63
CA TYR A 14 19.80 3.81 2.38
C TYR A 14 18.89 5.03 2.22
N ASP A 15 18.14 5.09 1.12
CA ASP A 15 17.18 6.19 0.86
C ASP A 15 15.99 6.13 1.83
N CYS A 16 16.21 6.61 3.06
CA CYS A 16 15.26 6.63 4.15
C CYS A 16 15.10 8.06 4.69
N ALA A 17 13.87 8.57 4.71
CA ALA A 17 13.57 9.91 5.22
C ALA A 17 14.04 10.12 6.67
N ARG A 18 13.92 9.10 7.54
CA ARG A 18 14.37 9.17 8.93
C ARG A 18 15.89 9.32 9.07
N ILE A 19 16.65 8.62 8.22
CA ILE A 19 18.11 8.76 8.18
C ILE A 19 18.48 10.19 7.77
N ARG A 20 17.82 10.73 6.74
CA ARG A 20 18.02 12.12 6.32
C ARG A 20 17.69 13.14 7.43
N THR A 21 16.59 12.97 8.14
CA THR A 21 16.24 13.84 9.27
C THR A 21 17.25 13.75 10.39
N LEU A 22 17.75 12.56 10.71
CA LEU A 22 18.83 12.38 11.71
C LEU A 22 20.10 13.07 11.28
N HIS A 23 20.50 12.94 10.03
CA HIS A 23 21.70 13.61 9.48
C HIS A 23 21.55 15.12 9.52
N LYS A 24 20.43 15.68 9.07
CA LYS A 24 20.14 17.13 9.18
C LYS A 24 20.21 17.60 10.61
N PHE A 25 19.68 16.83 11.56
CA PHE A 25 19.76 17.14 12.97
C PHE A 25 21.22 17.15 13.48
N ILE A 26 22.03 16.14 13.15
CA ILE A 26 23.44 16.07 13.54
C ILE A 26 24.22 17.28 13.01
N VAL A 27 24.05 17.60 11.72
CA VAL A 27 24.69 18.76 11.09
C VAL A 27 24.23 20.07 11.74
N SER A 28 22.94 20.21 12.03
CA SER A 28 22.42 21.41 12.72
C SER A 28 22.98 21.59 14.13
N VAL A 29 23.18 20.50 14.87
CA VAL A 29 23.79 20.54 16.22
C VAL A 29 25.28 20.90 16.15
N GLU A 30 25.99 20.39 15.13
CA GLU A 30 27.41 20.68 14.91
C GLU A 30 27.64 22.15 14.52
N GLU A 31 26.81 22.69 13.61
CA GLU A 31 26.97 24.04 13.09
C GLU A 31 26.50 25.14 14.07
N LYS A 32 25.37 24.92 14.72
CA LYS A 32 24.67 25.95 15.49
C LYS A 32 24.84 25.81 17.00
N GLY A 33 25.19 24.61 17.48
CA GLY A 33 25.17 24.31 18.90
C GLY A 33 23.75 24.42 19.49
N GLY A 34 23.63 24.48 20.78
CA GLY A 34 22.36 24.80 21.44
C GLY A 34 21.80 23.70 22.34
N ARG A 35 20.54 23.84 22.76
CA ARG A 35 19.82 22.88 23.59
C ARG A 35 19.19 21.80 22.72
N TYR A 36 19.96 20.78 22.34
CA TYR A 36 19.55 19.69 21.47
C TYR A 36 18.90 18.49 22.20
N ARG A 37 18.90 18.50 23.54
CA ARG A 37 18.46 17.32 24.31
C ARG A 37 16.99 16.97 24.08
N GLY A 38 16.10 17.95 24.01
CA GLY A 38 14.67 17.72 23.75
C GLY A 38 14.41 17.16 22.35
N ALA A 39 15.02 17.77 21.34
CA ALA A 39 14.89 17.32 19.96
C ALA A 39 15.49 15.91 19.73
N MET A 40 16.60 15.60 20.42
CA MET A 40 17.21 14.27 20.40
C MET A 40 16.30 13.21 21.04
N GLU A 41 15.67 13.51 22.17
CA GLU A 41 14.72 12.60 22.84
C GLU A 41 13.53 12.28 21.96
N VAL A 42 13.01 13.28 21.28
CA VAL A 42 11.94 13.18 20.29
C VAL A 42 12.32 12.28 19.11
N LEU A 43 13.52 12.47 18.54
CA LEU A 43 14.04 11.64 17.46
C LEU A 43 14.21 10.18 17.88
N LEU A 44 14.77 9.94 19.07
CA LEU A 44 14.95 8.59 19.60
C LEU A 44 13.61 7.89 19.81
N GLU A 45 12.59 8.60 20.34
CA GLU A 45 11.24 8.04 20.48
C GLU A 45 10.62 7.66 19.12
N ASP A 46 10.80 8.48 18.06
CA ASP A 46 10.36 8.13 16.70
C ASP A 46 11.06 6.88 16.15
N PHE A 47 12.38 6.76 16.38
CA PHE A 47 13.14 5.58 15.99
C PHE A 47 12.67 4.31 16.70
N ASP A 48 12.47 4.37 18.01
CA ASP A 48 11.99 3.22 18.79
C ASP A 48 10.61 2.75 18.33
N ARG A 49 9.70 3.67 18.06
CA ARG A 49 8.38 3.35 17.50
C ARG A 49 8.49 2.73 16.13
N TRP A 50 9.32 3.29 15.25
CA TRP A 50 9.55 2.74 13.91
C TRP A 50 10.11 1.32 13.96
N VAL A 51 11.13 1.07 14.78
CA VAL A 51 11.71 -0.27 14.96
C VAL A 51 10.65 -1.26 15.43
N ASN A 52 9.84 -0.89 16.41
CA ASN A 52 8.75 -1.73 16.90
C ASN A 52 7.71 -2.03 15.81
N ASN A 53 7.33 -1.04 15.00
CA ASN A 53 6.44 -1.22 13.87
C ASN A 53 7.04 -2.17 12.82
N VAL A 54 8.33 -2.02 12.49
CA VAL A 54 9.05 -2.90 11.56
C VAL A 54 9.00 -4.35 12.04
N TYR A 55 9.30 -4.61 13.32
CA TYR A 55 9.20 -5.97 13.88
C TYR A 55 7.79 -6.55 13.83
N LYS A 56 6.78 -5.74 14.15
CA LYS A 56 5.38 -6.14 14.04
C LYS A 56 5.04 -6.54 12.60
N TYR A 57 5.44 -5.74 11.62
CA TYR A 57 5.17 -6.00 10.20
C TYR A 57 5.93 -7.23 9.68
N GLN A 58 7.18 -7.41 10.08
CA GLN A 58 7.93 -8.62 9.74
C GLN A 58 7.26 -9.89 10.26
N ASN A 59 6.75 -9.86 11.48
CA ASN A 59 6.05 -10.98 12.08
C ASN A 59 4.75 -11.31 11.33
N GLU A 60 3.98 -10.29 10.92
CA GLU A 60 2.77 -10.48 10.11
C GLU A 60 3.10 -11.12 8.74
N ILE A 61 4.13 -10.65 8.05
CA ILE A 61 4.55 -11.23 6.77
C ILE A 61 5.02 -12.68 6.94
N ARG A 62 5.76 -12.97 8.02
CA ARG A 62 6.16 -14.35 8.34
C ARG A 62 4.93 -15.23 8.57
N LYS A 63 3.91 -14.71 9.28
CA LYS A 63 2.64 -15.39 9.51
C LYS A 63 1.93 -15.69 8.18
N ILE A 64 1.77 -14.70 7.31
CA ILE A 64 1.16 -14.88 5.97
C ILE A 64 1.91 -15.96 5.17
N LYS A 65 3.25 -15.91 5.11
CA LYS A 65 4.07 -16.92 4.41
C LYS A 65 3.88 -18.31 4.97
N ARG A 66 3.79 -18.45 6.30
CA ARG A 66 3.52 -19.71 6.96
C ARG A 66 2.14 -20.23 6.60
N ASP A 67 1.12 -19.39 6.67
CA ASP A 67 -0.28 -19.74 6.42
C ASP A 67 -0.49 -20.15 4.95
N ILE A 68 0.17 -19.50 4.00
CA ILE A 68 0.25 -19.93 2.58
C ILE A 68 0.88 -21.32 2.47
N THR A 69 2.00 -21.56 3.16
CA THR A 69 2.69 -22.87 3.12
C THR A 69 1.79 -23.97 3.66
N ILE A 70 1.12 -23.72 4.78
CA ILE A 70 0.13 -24.65 5.37
C ILE A 70 -1.02 -24.89 4.39
N GLY A 71 -1.54 -23.83 3.76
CA GLY A 71 -2.58 -23.92 2.74
C GLY A 71 -2.20 -24.81 1.56
N ILE A 72 -0.95 -24.72 1.07
CA ILE A 72 -0.44 -25.58 0.00
C ILE A 72 -0.37 -27.06 0.46
N VAL A 73 0.13 -27.32 1.67
CA VAL A 73 0.21 -28.67 2.22
C VAL A 73 -1.20 -29.28 2.36
N ILE A 74 -2.15 -28.53 2.91
CA ILE A 74 -3.54 -28.98 3.04
C ILE A 74 -4.15 -29.24 1.65
N SER A 75 -3.90 -28.37 0.67
CA SER A 75 -4.39 -28.56 -0.70
C SER A 75 -3.82 -29.81 -1.37
N MET A 76 -2.55 -30.13 -1.12
CA MET A 76 -1.94 -31.36 -1.62
C MET A 76 -2.54 -32.61 -0.95
N LEU A 77 -2.79 -32.57 0.37
CA LEU A 77 -3.46 -33.67 1.10
C LEU A 77 -4.88 -33.90 0.59
N LEU A 78 -5.65 -32.83 0.36
CA LEU A 78 -7.00 -32.92 -0.22
C LEU A 78 -6.97 -33.50 -1.63
N ALA A 79 -6.02 -33.09 -2.48
CA ALA A 79 -5.86 -33.64 -3.82
C ALA A 79 -5.50 -35.14 -3.78
N LEU A 80 -4.72 -35.56 -2.81
CA LEU A 80 -4.40 -36.99 -2.60
C LEU A 80 -5.63 -37.75 -2.13
N LEU A 81 -6.42 -37.19 -1.21
CA LEU A 81 -7.66 -37.78 -0.75
C LEU A 81 -8.66 -37.99 -1.90
N THR A 82 -8.83 -37.00 -2.80
CA THR A 82 -9.69 -37.14 -3.99
C THR A 82 -9.20 -38.25 -4.93
N THR A 83 -7.89 -38.43 -5.07
CA THR A 83 -7.32 -39.54 -5.86
C THR A 83 -7.68 -40.88 -5.26
N VAL A 84 -7.58 -41.01 -3.94
CA VAL A 84 -7.98 -42.25 -3.23
C VAL A 84 -9.48 -42.53 -3.38
N MET A 85 -10.31 -41.50 -3.23
CA MET A 85 -11.76 -41.60 -3.44
C MET A 85 -12.13 -42.03 -4.85
N CYS A 86 -11.48 -41.46 -5.87
CA CYS A 86 -11.68 -41.85 -7.28
C CYS A 86 -11.28 -43.34 -7.49
N ASN A 87 -10.19 -43.80 -6.89
CA ASN A 87 -9.78 -45.19 -6.97
C ASN A 87 -10.77 -46.16 -6.26
N MET A 88 -11.32 -45.75 -5.11
CA MET A 88 -12.34 -46.52 -4.42
C MET A 88 -13.63 -46.63 -5.23
N LEU A 89 -14.07 -45.55 -5.88
CA LEU A 89 -15.24 -45.59 -6.77
C LEU A 89 -15.03 -46.59 -7.93
N ASN A 90 -13.84 -46.67 -8.48
CA ASN A 90 -13.51 -47.67 -9.53
C ASN A 90 -13.64 -49.11 -9.05
N MET A 91 -13.40 -49.40 -7.77
CA MET A 91 -13.55 -50.76 -7.21
C MET A 91 -15.02 -51.18 -7.10
N PHE A 92 -15.96 -50.25 -6.96
CA PHE A 92 -17.40 -50.51 -6.87
C PHE A 92 -18.09 -50.49 -8.24
N ALA A 93 -17.42 -50.04 -9.29
CA ALA A 93 -17.98 -50.00 -10.67
C ALA A 93 -17.95 -51.40 -11.29
N LYS A 94 -19.02 -51.71 -12.07
CA LYS A 94 -19.14 -53.01 -12.74
C LYS A 94 -18.07 -53.25 -13.82
N GLU A 95 -17.49 -52.16 -14.36
CA GLU A 95 -16.34 -52.21 -15.26
C GLU A 95 -15.18 -51.44 -14.68
N PRO A 96 -13.96 -52.02 -14.59
CA PRO A 96 -12.78 -51.34 -13.98
C PRO A 96 -12.18 -50.33 -14.95
N LEU A 97 -12.91 -49.26 -15.20
CA LEU A 97 -12.38 -48.08 -15.93
C LEU A 97 -11.52 -47.27 -14.96
N SER A 98 -10.21 -47.41 -15.03
CA SER A 98 -9.32 -46.65 -14.15
C SER A 98 -9.25 -45.19 -14.55
N ILE A 99 -10.08 -44.34 -13.91
CA ILE A 99 -10.12 -42.89 -14.13
C ILE A 99 -8.73 -42.27 -13.99
N THR A 100 -7.97 -42.77 -13.01
CA THR A 100 -6.62 -42.31 -12.70
C THR A 100 -5.59 -42.62 -13.78
N SER A 101 -5.84 -43.58 -14.65
CA SER A 101 -4.98 -43.88 -15.82
C SER A 101 -5.26 -43.00 -17.04
N THR A 102 -6.34 -42.21 -16.99
CA THR A 102 -6.70 -41.32 -18.11
C THR A 102 -5.67 -40.20 -18.23
N ALA A 103 -5.18 -39.93 -19.45
CA ALA A 103 -4.22 -38.87 -19.72
C ALA A 103 -4.71 -37.49 -19.24
N ALA A 104 -6.02 -37.22 -19.34
CA ALA A 104 -6.64 -35.99 -18.84
C ALA A 104 -6.48 -35.84 -17.31
N TYR A 105 -6.77 -36.88 -16.53
CA TYR A 105 -6.61 -36.86 -15.06
C TYR A 105 -5.13 -36.65 -14.65
N GLN A 106 -4.22 -37.36 -15.30
CA GLN A 106 -2.80 -37.24 -15.02
C GLN A 106 -2.27 -35.84 -15.38
N GLY A 107 -2.66 -35.31 -16.54
CA GLY A 107 -2.28 -33.96 -16.98
C GLY A 107 -2.74 -32.89 -16.01
N ILE A 108 -3.99 -32.95 -15.52
CA ILE A 108 -4.54 -31.98 -14.57
C ILE A 108 -3.85 -32.11 -13.21
N SER A 109 -3.53 -33.34 -12.76
CA SER A 109 -2.80 -33.55 -11.50
C SER A 109 -1.38 -32.99 -11.56
N VAL A 110 -0.65 -33.16 -12.65
CA VAL A 110 0.67 -32.57 -12.87
C VAL A 110 0.57 -31.04 -12.93
N LEU A 111 -0.42 -30.51 -13.66
CA LEU A 111 -0.66 -29.07 -13.73
C LEU A 111 -0.92 -28.45 -12.33
N PHE A 112 -1.75 -29.13 -11.53
CA PHE A 112 -2.03 -28.69 -10.16
C PHE A 112 -0.74 -28.60 -9.31
N VAL A 113 0.12 -29.62 -9.35
CA VAL A 113 1.38 -29.63 -8.60
C VAL A 113 2.32 -28.51 -9.09
N LEU A 114 2.42 -28.33 -10.41
CA LEU A 114 3.21 -27.25 -11.00
C LEU A 114 2.72 -25.86 -10.55
N LEU A 115 1.40 -25.63 -10.56
CA LEU A 115 0.80 -24.39 -10.07
C LEU A 115 1.13 -24.14 -8.60
N CYS A 116 1.06 -25.15 -7.75
CA CYS A 116 1.45 -25.05 -6.32
C CYS A 116 2.94 -24.67 -6.16
N ILE A 117 3.83 -25.29 -6.92
CA ILE A 117 5.28 -25.01 -6.88
C ILE A 117 5.56 -23.58 -7.36
N VAL A 118 4.99 -23.18 -8.51
CA VAL A 118 5.14 -21.82 -9.06
C VAL A 118 4.61 -20.78 -8.07
N PHE A 119 3.44 -21.03 -7.50
CA PHE A 119 2.86 -20.12 -6.52
C PHE A 119 3.71 -20.03 -5.24
N TYR A 120 4.23 -21.14 -4.73
CA TYR A 120 5.14 -21.15 -3.58
C TYR A 120 6.41 -20.35 -3.84
N THR A 121 7.06 -20.56 -4.98
CA THR A 121 8.28 -19.83 -5.36
C THR A 121 8.03 -18.35 -5.57
N PHE A 122 6.88 -18.02 -6.20
CA PHE A 122 6.45 -16.63 -6.39
C PHE A 122 6.25 -15.91 -5.04
N THR A 123 5.50 -16.52 -4.11
CA THR A 123 5.23 -15.92 -2.80
C THR A 123 6.51 -15.75 -1.98
N ARG A 124 7.42 -16.71 -2.03
CA ARG A 124 8.71 -16.62 -1.34
C ARG A 124 9.57 -15.47 -1.86
N LYS A 125 9.59 -15.27 -3.17
CA LYS A 125 10.43 -14.26 -3.82
C LYS A 125 9.84 -12.85 -3.74
N HIS A 126 8.51 -12.70 -3.93
CA HIS A 126 7.89 -11.39 -4.09
C HIS A 126 7.26 -10.86 -2.81
N TYR A 127 6.96 -11.70 -1.82
CA TYR A 127 6.42 -11.25 -0.55
C TYR A 127 7.57 -10.82 0.38
N GLY A 128 8.17 -9.69 0.05
CA GLY A 128 9.06 -8.93 0.90
C GLY A 128 8.39 -7.63 1.30
N PHE A 129 8.69 -7.13 2.46
CA PHE A 129 8.32 -5.78 2.87
C PHE A 129 9.56 -4.91 2.80
N ASP A 130 9.47 -3.81 2.05
CA ASP A 130 10.52 -2.80 2.00
C ASP A 130 10.41 -1.90 3.25
N TRP A 131 11.04 -2.34 4.33
CA TRP A 131 10.98 -1.73 5.65
C TRP A 131 11.90 -0.52 5.81
N ILE A 132 12.87 -0.35 4.93
CA ILE A 132 13.71 0.85 4.88
C ILE A 132 12.90 2.04 4.37
N GLY A 133 11.76 1.78 3.72
CA GLY A 133 10.84 2.84 3.30
C GLY A 133 11.39 3.65 2.14
N LYS A 134 11.98 2.99 1.13
CA LYS A 134 12.40 3.68 -0.10
C LYS A 134 11.35 4.69 -0.51
N SER A 135 11.80 5.90 -0.69
CA SER A 135 11.00 7.03 -1.15
C SER A 135 10.12 6.53 -2.31
N ARG A 136 8.80 6.54 -2.08
CA ARG A 136 7.85 6.11 -3.11
C ARG A 136 8.06 7.07 -4.27
N LYS A 137 8.28 6.53 -5.47
CA LYS A 137 8.49 7.36 -6.66
C LYS A 137 7.38 8.40 -6.72
N ASP A 138 7.70 9.65 -6.42
CA ASP A 138 6.79 10.80 -6.40
C ASP A 138 5.95 10.87 -7.68
N ASN A 139 6.54 10.43 -8.81
CA ASN A 139 5.88 10.32 -10.10
C ASN A 139 4.58 9.48 -10.07
N GLN A 140 4.48 8.43 -9.23
CA GLN A 140 3.25 7.65 -9.16
C GLN A 140 2.15 8.37 -8.37
N ILE A 141 2.53 9.07 -7.30
CA ILE A 141 1.59 9.86 -6.49
C ILE A 141 1.07 11.04 -7.31
N ILE A 142 1.95 11.71 -8.06
CA ILE A 142 1.59 12.81 -8.96
C ILE A 142 0.65 12.33 -10.08
N ASN A 143 0.95 11.19 -10.69
CA ASN A 143 0.09 10.62 -11.73
C ASN A 143 -1.29 10.23 -11.17
N ASP A 144 -1.34 9.61 -9.97
CA ASP A 144 -2.59 9.29 -9.29
C ASP A 144 -3.36 10.57 -8.91
N TYR A 145 -2.67 11.61 -8.40
CA TYR A 145 -3.26 12.93 -8.11
C TYR A 145 -3.85 13.57 -9.37
N ASN A 146 -3.08 13.67 -10.44
CA ASN A 146 -3.54 14.24 -11.71
C ASN A 146 -4.72 13.46 -12.29
N SER A 147 -4.72 12.12 -12.16
CA SER A 147 -5.81 11.27 -12.65
C SER A 147 -7.10 11.39 -11.85
N VAL A 148 -7.00 11.68 -10.54
CA VAL A 148 -8.15 11.75 -9.63
C VAL A 148 -8.73 13.17 -9.53
N PHE A 149 -7.86 14.18 -9.40
CA PHE A 149 -8.26 15.56 -9.11
C PHE A 149 -8.25 16.47 -10.35
N LYS A 150 -7.31 16.29 -11.30
CA LYS A 150 -7.20 17.13 -12.51
C LYS A 150 -7.86 16.51 -13.75
N SER A 151 -8.00 15.19 -13.87
CA SER A 151 -8.62 14.54 -15.04
C SER A 151 -10.12 14.28 -14.86
N LYS A 152 -10.90 14.58 -15.91
CA LYS A 152 -12.31 14.20 -15.96
C LYS A 152 -12.43 12.67 -16.00
N ALA A 153 -13.13 12.07 -15.04
CA ALA A 153 -13.36 10.61 -14.87
C ALA A 153 -13.83 9.87 -16.16
N ARG A 154 -14.25 10.61 -17.17
CA ARG A 154 -14.77 10.12 -18.46
C ARG A 154 -13.70 9.45 -19.35
N GLN A 155 -12.41 9.79 -19.19
CA GLN A 155 -11.36 9.25 -20.09
C GLN A 155 -10.92 7.83 -19.75
N VAL A 156 -10.99 7.42 -18.47
CA VAL A 156 -10.58 6.08 -18.02
C VAL A 156 -11.63 5.04 -18.44
N THR A 157 -12.92 5.38 -18.34
CA THR A 157 -14.02 4.51 -18.75
C THR A 157 -14.07 4.29 -20.26
N LEU A 158 -13.78 5.32 -21.07
CA LEU A 158 -13.75 5.22 -22.53
C LEU A 158 -12.71 4.25 -23.08
N ARG A 159 -11.55 4.10 -22.43
CA ARG A 159 -10.51 3.12 -22.83
C ARG A 159 -10.90 1.68 -22.58
N MET A 160 -11.78 1.40 -21.63
CA MET A 160 -12.23 0.05 -21.29
C MET A 160 -13.45 -0.43 -22.10
N VAL A 161 -14.19 0.48 -22.73
CA VAL A 161 -15.38 0.17 -23.53
C VAL A 161 -15.12 -0.87 -24.62
N PRO A 162 -14.05 -0.80 -25.46
CA PRO A 162 -13.85 -1.81 -26.51
C PRO A 162 -13.54 -3.19 -25.95
N ILE A 163 -12.89 -3.28 -24.79
CA ILE A 163 -12.61 -4.57 -24.12
C ILE A 163 -13.92 -5.18 -23.62
N TRP A 164 -14.80 -4.39 -23.02
CA TRP A 164 -16.11 -4.85 -22.56
C TRP A 164 -17.02 -5.28 -23.71
N ALA A 165 -17.01 -4.53 -24.80
CA ALA A 165 -17.75 -4.89 -26.01
C ALA A 165 -17.28 -6.22 -26.61
N GLY A 166 -15.98 -6.45 -26.70
CA GLY A 166 -15.39 -7.71 -27.14
C GLY A 166 -15.77 -8.90 -26.26
N MET A 167 -15.73 -8.73 -24.93
CA MET A 167 -16.13 -9.78 -23.99
C MET A 167 -17.63 -10.09 -24.07
N CYS A 168 -18.50 -9.07 -24.22
CA CYS A 168 -19.91 -9.27 -24.43
C CYS A 168 -20.17 -10.11 -25.70
N ALA A 169 -19.47 -9.80 -26.79
CA ALA A 169 -19.60 -10.55 -28.05
C ALA A 169 -19.23 -12.04 -27.88
N VAL A 170 -18.16 -12.34 -27.13
CA VAL A 170 -17.75 -13.72 -26.83
C VAL A 170 -18.80 -14.44 -25.97
N VAL A 171 -19.36 -13.78 -24.93
CA VAL A 171 -20.44 -14.36 -24.11
C VAL A 171 -21.64 -14.71 -24.96
N VAL A 172 -22.08 -13.81 -25.85
CA VAL A 172 -23.19 -14.04 -26.75
C VAL A 172 -22.91 -15.23 -27.67
N LEU A 173 -21.71 -15.32 -28.23
CA LEU A 173 -21.30 -16.42 -29.09
C LEU A 173 -21.35 -17.78 -28.37
N LEU A 174 -20.87 -17.84 -27.11
CA LEU A 174 -20.92 -19.05 -26.28
C LEU A 174 -22.38 -19.47 -25.98
N VAL A 175 -23.27 -18.52 -25.72
CA VAL A 175 -24.67 -18.78 -25.48
C VAL A 175 -25.33 -19.35 -26.75
N VAL A 176 -25.04 -18.79 -27.93
CA VAL A 176 -25.53 -19.28 -29.22
C VAL A 176 -25.05 -20.71 -29.51
N MET A 177 -23.82 -21.03 -29.13
CA MET A 177 -23.25 -22.39 -29.21
C MET A 177 -23.81 -23.37 -28.15
N LYS A 178 -24.79 -22.96 -27.34
CA LYS A 178 -25.40 -23.75 -26.24
C LYS A 178 -24.40 -24.18 -25.14
N LEU A 179 -23.25 -23.48 -25.03
CA LEU A 179 -22.27 -23.71 -24.00
C LEU A 179 -22.57 -22.83 -22.76
N TRP A 180 -23.62 -23.21 -22.00
CA TRP A 180 -24.13 -22.40 -20.89
C TRP A 180 -23.15 -22.23 -19.73
N ILE A 181 -22.40 -23.30 -19.36
CA ILE A 181 -21.49 -23.28 -18.22
C ILE A 181 -20.33 -22.32 -18.45
N PRO A 182 -19.52 -22.38 -19.53
CA PRO A 182 -18.47 -21.42 -19.79
C PRO A 182 -18.99 -20.00 -20.02
N ALA A 183 -20.19 -19.83 -20.59
CA ALA A 183 -20.82 -18.52 -20.75
C ALA A 183 -21.11 -17.87 -19.37
N LEU A 184 -21.62 -18.64 -18.41
CA LEU A 184 -21.91 -18.17 -17.05
C LEU A 184 -20.64 -17.81 -16.28
N CYS A 185 -19.57 -18.62 -16.39
CA CYS A 185 -18.27 -18.33 -15.83
C CYS A 185 -17.68 -17.02 -16.40
N LEU A 186 -17.76 -16.84 -17.72
CA LEU A 186 -17.23 -15.65 -18.39
C LEU A 186 -18.04 -14.39 -18.05
N ALA A 187 -19.36 -14.51 -17.88
CA ALA A 187 -20.23 -13.44 -17.39
C ALA A 187 -19.86 -13.03 -15.97
N GLY A 188 -19.56 -13.98 -15.06
CA GLY A 188 -19.07 -13.69 -13.72
C GLY A 188 -17.74 -12.91 -13.71
N VAL A 189 -16.78 -13.32 -14.52
CA VAL A 189 -15.50 -12.60 -14.70
C VAL A 189 -15.75 -11.20 -15.25
N MET A 190 -16.68 -11.04 -16.17
CA MET A 190 -17.04 -9.76 -16.77
C MET A 190 -17.61 -8.78 -15.73
N ILE A 191 -18.47 -9.24 -14.82
CA ILE A 191 -19.01 -8.41 -13.72
C ILE A 191 -17.88 -7.92 -12.83
N VAL A 192 -16.91 -8.77 -12.48
CA VAL A 192 -15.73 -8.39 -11.69
C VAL A 192 -14.90 -7.36 -12.44
N LEU A 193 -14.64 -7.54 -13.73
CA LEU A 193 -13.89 -6.58 -14.55
C LEU A 193 -14.63 -5.26 -14.75
N MET A 194 -15.96 -5.25 -14.82
CA MET A 194 -16.76 -4.02 -14.84
C MET A 194 -16.69 -3.22 -13.55
N SER A 195 -16.44 -3.86 -12.40
CA SER A 195 -16.27 -3.18 -11.12
C SER A 195 -14.88 -2.54 -10.94
N THR A 196 -13.88 -2.93 -11.73
CA THR A 196 -12.49 -2.46 -11.59
C THR A 196 -12.30 -0.95 -11.70
N PRO A 197 -12.92 -0.17 -12.62
CA PRO A 197 -12.70 1.27 -12.69
C PRO A 197 -13.23 2.01 -11.45
N PHE A 198 -14.29 1.53 -10.82
CA PHE A 198 -14.82 2.10 -9.58
C PHE A 198 -13.88 1.84 -8.40
N THR A 199 -13.33 0.62 -8.31
CA THR A 199 -12.36 0.25 -7.27
C THR A 199 -11.02 0.95 -7.49
N GLN A 200 -10.54 1.10 -8.73
CA GLN A 200 -9.31 1.82 -9.06
C GLN A 200 -9.37 3.27 -8.63
N LYS A 201 -10.49 3.99 -8.86
CA LYS A 201 -10.65 5.37 -8.42
C LYS A 201 -10.59 5.50 -6.89
N LYS A 202 -11.31 4.65 -6.16
CA LYS A 202 -11.25 4.61 -4.69
C LYS A 202 -9.84 4.32 -4.18
N THR A 203 -9.16 3.38 -4.83
CA THR A 203 -7.78 3.00 -4.46
C THR A 203 -6.79 4.12 -4.79
N ALA A 204 -6.96 4.83 -5.91
CA ALA A 204 -6.12 5.99 -6.26
C ALA A 204 -6.30 7.14 -5.26
N VAL A 205 -7.56 7.50 -4.91
CA VAL A 205 -7.84 8.48 -3.84
C VAL A 205 -7.18 8.08 -2.52
N LYS A 206 -7.30 6.81 -2.14
CA LYS A 206 -6.68 6.29 -0.91
C LYS A 206 -5.15 6.37 -0.96
N ARG A 207 -4.54 6.03 -2.12
CA ARG A 207 -3.08 6.14 -2.32
C ARG A 207 -2.59 7.58 -2.23
N VAL A 208 -3.32 8.54 -2.84
CA VAL A 208 -3.01 9.97 -2.75
C VAL A 208 -3.09 10.44 -1.31
N LYS A 209 -4.16 10.11 -0.58
CA LYS A 209 -4.30 10.46 0.84
C LYS A 209 -3.19 9.86 1.70
N ASN A 210 -2.85 8.59 1.48
CA ASN A 210 -1.74 7.94 2.20
C ASN A 210 -0.38 8.57 1.85
N GLY A 211 -0.17 8.93 0.58
CA GLY A 211 1.01 9.67 0.14
C GLY A 211 1.12 11.04 0.81
N LEU A 212 -0.01 11.75 0.88
CA LEU A 212 -0.08 13.04 1.57
C LEU A 212 0.20 12.90 3.07
N TYR A 213 -0.35 11.87 3.75
CA TYR A 213 -0.04 11.61 5.15
C TYR A 213 1.46 11.43 5.37
N CYS A 214 2.10 10.56 4.57
CA CYS A 214 3.54 10.34 4.68
C CYS A 214 4.34 11.63 4.44
N GLY A 215 4.02 12.33 3.34
CA GLY A 215 4.72 13.56 2.99
C GLY A 215 4.50 14.68 4.00
N PHE A 216 3.28 14.84 4.50
CA PHE A 216 2.97 15.84 5.52
C PHE A 216 3.71 15.57 6.85
N THR A 217 3.83 14.31 7.27
CA THR A 217 4.54 13.97 8.50
C THR A 217 6.04 14.18 8.39
N GLU A 218 6.63 13.96 7.21
CA GLU A 218 8.04 14.28 6.93
C GLU A 218 8.26 15.80 6.98
N TRP A 219 7.45 16.56 6.26
CA TRP A 219 7.50 18.02 6.25
C TRP A 219 7.28 18.64 7.64
N LEU A 220 6.28 18.15 8.38
CA LEU A 220 5.96 18.67 9.71
C LEU A 220 7.10 18.43 10.72
N ARG A 221 7.84 17.33 10.57
CA ARG A 221 9.02 17.04 11.38
C ARG A 221 10.13 18.04 11.10
N ASP A 222 10.43 18.28 9.81
CA ASP A 222 11.46 19.23 9.41
C ASP A 222 11.06 20.66 9.82
N LEU A 223 9.79 21.00 9.70
CA LEU A 223 9.25 22.27 10.19
C LEU A 223 9.40 22.42 11.70
N ALA A 224 9.08 21.40 12.48
CA ALA A 224 9.20 21.46 13.95
C ALA A 224 10.63 21.73 14.41
N VAL A 225 11.63 21.13 13.74
CA VAL A 225 13.06 21.39 14.03
C VAL A 225 13.44 22.86 13.72
N ASN A 226 12.93 23.41 12.61
CA ASN A 226 13.20 24.80 12.25
C ASN A 226 12.50 25.81 13.18
N LEU A 227 11.30 25.49 13.67
CA LEU A 227 10.53 26.32 14.59
C LEU A 227 11.19 26.55 15.94
N GLU A 228 12.09 25.65 16.38
CA GLU A 228 12.83 25.86 17.63
C GLU A 228 13.73 27.11 17.59
N ASN A 229 14.19 27.51 16.39
CA ASN A 229 15.18 28.56 16.21
C ASN A 229 14.74 29.73 15.33
N LYS A 230 13.60 29.63 14.63
CA LYS A 230 13.14 30.61 13.65
C LYS A 230 11.66 30.96 13.82
N PRO A 231 11.25 32.17 13.40
CA PRO A 231 9.82 32.50 13.28
C PRO A 231 9.10 31.57 12.28
N LEU A 232 7.79 31.42 12.46
CA LEU A 232 6.98 30.50 11.67
C LEU A 232 7.13 30.65 10.15
N LEU A 233 7.02 31.86 9.62
CA LEU A 233 7.14 32.13 8.18
C LEU A 233 8.49 31.66 7.64
N SER A 234 9.59 32.10 8.27
CA SER A 234 10.95 31.71 7.87
C SER A 234 11.22 30.20 8.02
N ALA A 235 10.62 29.57 9.03
CA ALA A 235 10.71 28.13 9.19
C ALA A 235 9.96 27.36 8.10
N VAL A 236 8.80 27.86 7.66
CA VAL A 236 8.02 27.28 6.55
C VAL A 236 8.75 27.46 5.21
N GLU A 237 9.33 28.63 4.95
CA GLU A 237 10.14 28.91 3.75
C GLU A 237 11.33 27.99 3.63
N ASP A 238 12.09 27.78 4.71
CA ASP A 238 13.25 26.88 4.72
C ASP A 238 12.89 25.41 4.42
N THR A 239 11.65 25.00 4.66
CA THR A 239 11.18 23.63 4.38
C THR A 239 10.59 23.46 2.97
N TYR A 240 10.51 24.54 2.17
CA TYR A 240 9.88 24.50 0.85
C TYR A 240 10.62 23.61 -0.16
N ASP A 241 11.95 23.69 -0.20
CA ASP A 241 12.75 22.92 -1.17
C ASP A 241 12.67 21.40 -0.93
N ASP A 242 12.63 21.01 0.33
CA ASP A 242 12.60 19.60 0.78
C ASP A 242 11.16 19.04 0.88
N CYS A 243 10.13 19.86 0.64
CA CYS A 243 8.76 19.40 0.78
C CYS A 243 8.36 18.44 -0.35
N PRO A 244 7.48 17.46 -0.07
CA PRO A 244 6.96 16.54 -1.07
C PRO A 244 6.29 17.27 -2.23
N VAL A 245 6.51 16.78 -3.46
CA VAL A 245 6.05 17.46 -4.69
C VAL A 245 4.53 17.69 -4.69
N ILE A 246 3.75 16.81 -4.08
CA ILE A 246 2.29 16.95 -3.94
C ILE A 246 1.88 18.15 -3.08
N MET A 247 2.77 18.64 -2.21
CA MET A 247 2.53 19.76 -1.31
C MET A 247 3.10 21.07 -1.83
N LYS A 248 3.97 21.07 -2.85
CA LYS A 248 4.67 22.27 -3.33
C LYS A 248 3.71 23.39 -3.74
N GLU A 249 2.74 23.09 -4.60
CA GLU A 249 1.74 24.07 -5.08
C GLU A 249 0.87 24.63 -3.92
N PRO A 250 0.29 23.78 -3.02
CA PRO A 250 -0.41 24.28 -1.84
C PRO A 250 0.49 25.05 -0.86
N LEU A 251 1.75 24.64 -0.68
CA LEU A 251 2.67 25.28 0.26
C LEU A 251 3.12 26.65 -0.22
N GLU A 252 3.39 26.81 -1.53
CA GLU A 252 3.71 28.09 -2.15
C GLU A 252 2.57 29.11 -1.95
N LYS A 253 1.32 28.66 -2.18
CA LYS A 253 0.15 29.49 -1.90
C LYS A 253 0.06 29.85 -0.41
N PHE A 254 0.30 28.90 0.47
CA PHE A 254 0.24 29.11 1.92
C PHE A 254 1.27 30.14 2.40
N ILE A 255 2.52 30.06 1.92
CA ILE A 255 3.58 31.03 2.21
C ILE A 255 3.15 32.43 1.75
N TYR A 256 2.70 32.55 0.51
CA TYR A 256 2.24 33.83 -0.06
C TYR A 256 1.08 34.46 0.73
N ASP A 257 0.09 33.66 1.12
CA ASP A 257 -1.08 34.13 1.86
C ASP A 257 -0.70 34.58 3.28
N ILE A 258 0.27 33.93 3.96
CA ILE A 258 0.79 34.35 5.28
C ILE A 258 1.64 35.60 5.17
N GLU A 259 2.47 35.76 4.14
CA GLU A 259 3.25 36.98 3.89
C GLU A 259 2.34 38.21 3.74
N LEU A 260 1.23 38.07 2.98
CA LEU A 260 0.29 39.16 2.77
C LEU A 260 -0.47 39.54 4.06
N ASN A 261 -0.90 38.59 4.84
CA ASN A 261 -1.71 38.80 6.04
C ASN A 261 -1.28 37.85 7.17
N PRO A 262 -0.24 38.16 7.95
CA PRO A 262 0.30 37.28 8.97
C PRO A 262 -0.71 36.93 10.10
N SER A 263 -1.67 37.80 10.35
CA SER A 263 -2.68 37.61 11.43
C SER A 263 -3.95 36.92 10.95
N ASP A 264 -4.08 36.58 9.65
CA ASP A 264 -5.27 35.92 9.14
C ASP A 264 -5.22 34.40 9.39
N ILE A 265 -6.27 33.86 9.93
CA ILE A 265 -6.42 32.42 10.17
C ILE A 265 -6.82 31.64 8.90
N LYS A 266 -7.32 32.33 7.88
CA LYS A 266 -7.87 31.73 6.68
C LYS A 266 -6.87 30.89 5.91
N PRO A 267 -5.60 31.28 5.69
CA PRO A 267 -4.58 30.45 5.04
C PRO A 267 -4.41 29.07 5.69
N TYR A 268 -4.49 29.00 7.04
CA TYR A 268 -4.36 27.75 7.79
C TYR A 268 -5.56 26.81 7.64
N TYR A 269 -6.74 27.34 7.32
CA TYR A 269 -7.92 26.53 7.01
C TYR A 269 -7.94 26.06 5.56
N GLU A 270 -7.40 26.86 4.64
CA GLU A 270 -7.36 26.54 3.21
C GLU A 270 -6.23 25.57 2.86
N PHE A 271 -5.11 25.60 3.58
CA PHE A 271 -3.97 24.75 3.31
C PHE A 271 -4.36 23.26 3.36
N LEU A 272 -4.13 22.55 2.25
CA LEU A 272 -4.47 21.14 2.06
C LEU A 272 -5.95 20.78 2.28
N SER A 273 -6.88 21.77 2.28
CA SER A 273 -8.31 21.52 2.48
C SER A 273 -8.92 20.67 1.37
N GLU A 274 -8.41 20.72 0.16
CA GLU A 274 -8.87 19.96 -1.00
C GLU A 274 -8.82 18.44 -0.80
N PHE A 275 -7.89 17.96 0.03
CA PHE A 275 -7.73 16.54 0.34
C PHE A 275 -8.72 16.03 1.38
N ASN A 276 -9.40 16.92 2.09
CA ASN A 276 -10.38 16.63 3.15
C ASN A 276 -9.85 15.60 4.17
N VAL A 277 -8.69 15.93 4.80
CA VAL A 277 -8.03 15.11 5.82
C VAL A 277 -8.02 15.90 7.14
N MET A 278 -9.00 15.61 8.02
CA MET A 278 -9.21 16.36 9.27
C MET A 278 -7.99 16.38 10.20
N ASP A 279 -7.25 15.28 10.24
CA ASP A 279 -6.06 15.16 11.09
C ASP A 279 -4.97 16.16 10.67
N ILE A 280 -4.71 16.28 9.36
CA ILE A 280 -3.74 17.24 8.80
C ILE A 280 -4.22 18.65 9.07
N GLN A 281 -5.48 18.96 8.80
CA GLN A 281 -6.06 20.29 9.07
C GLN A 281 -5.95 20.68 10.55
N SER A 282 -6.13 19.73 11.49
CA SER A 282 -5.97 20.03 12.91
C SER A 282 -4.53 20.36 13.29
N ALA A 283 -3.53 19.68 12.68
CA ALA A 283 -2.13 19.99 12.90
C ALA A 283 -1.74 21.36 12.30
N VAL A 284 -2.26 21.70 11.13
CA VAL A 284 -2.04 23.02 10.50
C VAL A 284 -2.64 24.15 11.35
N ARG A 285 -3.82 23.94 11.95
CA ARG A 285 -4.40 24.95 12.87
C ARG A 285 -3.56 25.19 14.12
N MET A 286 -2.84 24.18 14.59
CA MET A 286 -1.89 24.37 15.71
C MET A 286 -0.73 25.28 15.32
N LEU A 287 -0.31 25.30 14.03
CA LEU A 287 0.72 26.22 13.55
C LEU A 287 0.29 27.69 13.67
N TYR A 288 -0.99 28.00 13.45
CA TYR A 288 -1.51 29.37 13.64
C TYR A 288 -1.30 29.85 15.08
N SER A 289 -1.55 28.99 16.07
CA SER A 289 -1.37 29.38 17.47
C SER A 289 0.10 29.63 17.87
N ILE A 290 1.07 29.12 17.11
CA ILE A 290 2.49 29.33 17.39
C ILE A 290 2.92 30.76 17.10
N GLY A 291 2.29 31.42 16.10
CA GLY A 291 2.65 32.78 15.69
C GLY A 291 2.40 33.87 16.75
N ASP A 292 1.44 33.64 17.66
CA ASP A 292 0.98 34.64 18.65
C ASP A 292 1.47 34.36 20.08
N LEU A 293 2.27 33.29 20.32
CA LEU A 293 2.64 32.86 21.67
C LEU A 293 4.01 33.40 22.13
N ASP A 294 4.14 33.59 23.44
CA ASP A 294 5.42 33.76 24.11
C ASP A 294 6.28 32.48 24.06
N LYS A 295 7.61 32.61 24.26
CA LYS A 295 8.55 31.50 24.06
C LYS A 295 8.22 30.23 24.82
N ASP A 296 7.69 30.31 26.04
CA ASP A 296 7.41 29.12 26.86
C ASP A 296 6.16 28.40 26.39
N SER A 297 5.12 29.12 26.01
CA SER A 297 3.88 28.59 25.40
C SER A 297 4.14 28.06 23.98
N MET A 298 5.05 28.70 23.23
CA MET A 298 5.49 28.24 21.91
C MET A 298 6.14 26.85 21.99
N ASN A 299 7.06 26.62 22.94
CA ASN A 299 7.69 25.33 23.14
C ASN A 299 6.68 24.22 23.50
N GLN A 300 5.68 24.53 24.33
CA GLN A 300 4.61 23.58 24.65
C GLN A 300 3.78 23.23 23.40
N THR A 301 3.48 24.21 22.57
CA THR A 301 2.73 24.02 21.34
C THR A 301 3.52 23.24 20.28
N ILE A 302 4.83 23.51 20.14
CA ILE A 302 5.72 22.73 19.29
C ILE A 302 5.77 21.27 19.76
N ASN A 303 5.91 21.01 21.05
CA ASN A 303 5.88 19.65 21.60
C ASN A 303 4.54 18.95 21.33
N ALA A 304 3.41 19.65 21.45
CA ALA A 304 2.10 19.11 21.12
C ALA A 304 1.99 18.79 19.60
N LEU A 305 2.54 19.68 18.75
CA LEU A 305 2.61 19.48 17.30
C LEU A 305 3.45 18.25 16.94
N VAL A 306 4.61 18.09 17.55
CA VAL A 306 5.48 16.93 17.37
C VAL A 306 4.76 15.65 17.80
N ARG A 307 4.10 15.67 18.97
CA ARG A 307 3.31 14.53 19.43
C ARG A 307 2.17 14.17 18.44
N ARG A 308 1.51 15.19 17.90
CA ARG A 308 0.49 15.00 16.85
C ARG A 308 1.09 14.42 15.58
N ASN A 309 2.30 14.84 15.21
CA ASN A 309 3.02 14.28 14.06
C ASN A 309 3.28 12.77 14.22
N TYR A 310 3.61 12.30 15.44
CA TYR A 310 3.77 10.87 15.70
C TYR A 310 2.49 10.08 15.44
N GLU A 311 1.35 10.58 15.93
CA GLU A 311 0.06 9.93 15.67
C GLU A 311 -0.26 9.86 14.16
N LEU A 312 0.07 10.91 13.42
CA LEU A 312 -0.11 10.96 11.96
C LEU A 312 0.85 10.00 11.25
N SER A 313 2.11 9.95 11.68
CA SER A 313 3.11 9.03 11.14
C SER A 313 2.70 7.56 11.34
N ASP A 314 2.24 7.20 12.53
CA ASP A 314 1.73 5.86 12.82
C ASP A 314 0.53 5.51 11.97
N LYS A 315 -0.41 6.45 11.76
CA LYS A 315 -1.55 6.26 10.85
C LYS A 315 -1.10 6.05 9.40
N ALA A 316 -0.13 6.84 8.94
CA ALA A 316 0.42 6.75 7.58
C ALA A 316 1.12 5.41 7.34
N GLU A 317 1.96 4.97 8.30
CA GLU A 317 2.66 3.69 8.24
C GLU A 317 1.68 2.51 8.29
N ASN A 318 0.70 2.55 9.19
CA ASN A 318 -0.34 1.52 9.28
C ASN A 318 -1.17 1.45 7.98
N ALA A 319 -1.54 2.59 7.39
CA ALA A 319 -2.29 2.62 6.13
C ALA A 319 -1.46 2.02 4.98
N ARG A 320 -0.18 2.38 4.87
CA ARG A 320 0.76 1.81 3.89
C ARG A 320 0.92 0.30 4.08
N TYR A 321 1.04 -0.14 5.32
CA TYR A 321 1.14 -1.55 5.67
C TYR A 321 -0.13 -2.32 5.29
N MET A 322 -1.31 -1.82 5.66
CA MET A 322 -2.60 -2.43 5.32
C MET A 322 -2.78 -2.58 3.81
N ASP A 323 -2.36 -1.59 3.01
CA ASP A 323 -2.43 -1.65 1.55
C ASP A 323 -1.49 -2.72 0.97
N SER A 324 -0.28 -2.87 1.52
CA SER A 324 0.68 -3.87 1.03
C SER A 324 0.31 -5.30 1.44
N THR A 325 -0.22 -5.48 2.65
CA THR A 325 -0.54 -6.80 3.20
C THR A 325 -1.91 -7.32 2.80
N SER A 326 -2.87 -6.46 2.42
CA SER A 326 -4.21 -6.89 2.03
C SER A 326 -4.19 -7.85 0.83
N MET A 327 -3.36 -7.55 -0.18
CA MET A 327 -3.19 -8.40 -1.35
C MET A 327 -2.47 -9.72 -1.01
N MET A 328 -1.49 -9.66 -0.09
CA MET A 328 -0.78 -10.83 0.40
C MET A 328 -1.72 -11.76 1.18
N ARG A 329 -2.59 -11.22 2.03
CA ARG A 329 -3.61 -12.01 2.77
C ARG A 329 -4.60 -12.69 1.84
N PHE A 330 -5.04 -12.00 0.76
CA PHE A 330 -5.91 -12.64 -0.24
C PHE A 330 -5.25 -13.88 -0.87
N SER A 331 -3.94 -13.85 -1.04
CA SER A 331 -3.21 -14.98 -1.62
C SER A 331 -3.16 -16.24 -0.74
N GLU A 332 -3.50 -16.14 0.55
CA GLU A 332 -3.65 -17.30 1.46
C GLU A 332 -4.73 -18.27 0.96
N TYR A 333 -5.74 -17.76 0.24
CA TYR A 333 -6.85 -18.56 -0.30
C TYR A 333 -6.54 -19.20 -1.67
N VAL A 334 -5.49 -18.77 -2.35
CA VAL A 334 -5.16 -19.25 -3.72
C VAL A 334 -4.94 -20.76 -3.78
N PRO A 335 -4.21 -21.42 -2.84
CA PRO A 335 -4.07 -22.88 -2.86
C PRO A 335 -5.41 -23.61 -2.72
N THR A 336 -6.33 -23.06 -1.94
CA THR A 336 -7.68 -23.61 -1.77
C THR A 336 -8.48 -23.54 -3.07
N PHE A 337 -8.35 -22.48 -3.85
CA PHE A 337 -8.96 -22.39 -5.18
C PHE A 337 -8.36 -23.41 -6.16
N PHE A 338 -7.05 -23.65 -6.11
CA PHE A 338 -6.42 -24.65 -6.98
C PHE A 338 -6.96 -26.06 -6.70
N VAL A 339 -7.07 -26.44 -5.44
CA VAL A 339 -7.59 -27.77 -5.10
C VAL A 339 -9.09 -27.89 -5.38
N ALA A 340 -9.88 -26.84 -5.13
CA ALA A 340 -11.29 -26.82 -5.45
C ALA A 340 -11.54 -26.99 -6.96
N PHE A 341 -10.74 -26.30 -7.78
CA PHE A 341 -10.78 -26.44 -9.24
C PHE A 341 -10.42 -27.87 -9.65
N LYS A 342 -9.33 -28.43 -9.11
CA LYS A 342 -8.94 -29.81 -9.38
C LYS A 342 -10.06 -30.79 -9.03
N MET A 343 -10.66 -30.65 -7.83
CA MET A 343 -11.77 -31.51 -7.39
C MET A 343 -12.98 -31.43 -8.32
N ALA A 344 -13.35 -30.23 -8.77
CA ALA A 344 -14.46 -30.05 -9.70
C ALA A 344 -14.21 -30.74 -11.04
N VAL A 345 -12.98 -30.67 -11.55
CA VAL A 345 -12.62 -31.35 -12.80
C VAL A 345 -12.56 -32.87 -12.62
N ASP A 346 -12.02 -33.35 -11.51
CA ASP A 346 -11.99 -34.79 -11.19
C ASP A 346 -13.42 -35.35 -11.13
N MET A 347 -14.37 -34.63 -10.48
CA MET A 347 -15.78 -34.99 -10.43
C MET A 347 -16.43 -35.00 -11.82
N MET A 348 -16.11 -34.00 -12.67
CA MET A 348 -16.62 -33.93 -14.02
C MET A 348 -16.12 -35.12 -14.87
N LEU A 349 -14.87 -35.52 -14.72
CA LEU A 349 -14.32 -36.71 -15.40
C LEU A 349 -15.02 -38.00 -14.94
N VAL A 350 -15.28 -38.12 -13.62
CA VAL A 350 -16.04 -39.24 -13.06
C VAL A 350 -17.43 -39.28 -13.70
N VAL A 351 -18.18 -38.19 -13.71
CA VAL A 351 -19.54 -38.12 -14.27
C VAL A 351 -19.55 -38.48 -15.76
N ASN A 352 -18.60 -37.95 -16.55
CA ASN A 352 -18.51 -38.24 -17.99
C ASN A 352 -18.13 -39.70 -18.31
N MET A 353 -17.54 -40.43 -17.37
CA MET A 353 -17.22 -41.86 -17.58
C MET A 353 -18.34 -42.81 -17.17
N TYR A 354 -19.26 -42.32 -16.30
CA TYR A 354 -20.39 -43.14 -15.83
C TYR A 354 -21.72 -42.81 -16.49
N LEU A 355 -21.81 -41.69 -17.22
CA LEU A 355 -22.94 -41.35 -18.11
C LEU A 355 -22.66 -41.80 -19.54
#